data_77e9cf0351f5caaa7eafd5f066ebd29d
#
_entry.id   77e9cf0351f5caaa7eafd5f066ebd29d
#
_cell.length_a   1.000
_cell.length_b   1.000
_cell.length_c   1.000
_cell.angle_alpha   90.00
_cell.angle_beta   90.00
_cell.angle_gamma   90.00
#
_symmetry.space_group_name_H-M   'P 1'
#
loop_
_entity.id
_entity.type
_entity.pdbx_description
1 polymer ?
#
loop_
_entity_poly.entity_id
_entity_poly.type
_entity_poly.pdbx_seq_one_letter_code
_entity_poly.pdbx_strand_id
1 'polypeptide(L)'
;MKELQLGDLKIKWLGQSGFKISGKKTIYIDPVNAEETDKADYILVTHSHRDHFSPKDIERIKKNSTIIISRSDVAAKLGGQVRIVNQGDYLNLHNIKIKTIAAYNIDKPFHKRALGVGFIIEVEDKKIYHAGDTDYIPEMEIKSDFSDIDVALLPVGGTYTMNAKEAAKAANTIKPKIAIPMHYGSIVGTKKDANKFKELVDKSIQVEILE
;
A
#
# COMPACT_ATOMS: atom_id res chain seq x y z
N MET A 1 6.87 18.11 0.94
CA MET A 1 6.55 16.68 1.19
C MET A 1 7.84 15.90 1.35
N LYS A 2 7.94 15.13 2.43
CA LYS A 2 9.12 14.31 2.70
C LYS A 2 9.04 13.03 1.87
N GLU A 3 10.13 12.70 1.19
CA GLU A 3 10.28 11.47 0.42
C GLU A 3 11.26 10.56 1.14
N LEU A 4 11.04 9.26 1.10
CA LEU A 4 12.00 8.27 1.56
C LEU A 4 12.90 7.87 0.37
N GLN A 5 14.22 8.04 0.52
CA GLN A 5 15.19 7.45 -0.41
C GLN A 5 15.49 6.01 0.03
N LEU A 6 15.31 5.04 -0.87
CA LEU A 6 15.53 3.62 -0.63
C LEU A 6 16.44 3.03 -1.73
N GLY A 7 17.75 3.20 -1.59
CA GLY A 7 18.68 2.92 -2.70
C GLY A 7 18.40 3.85 -3.87
N ASP A 8 18.18 3.30 -5.06
CA ASP A 8 17.84 4.09 -6.26
C ASP A 8 16.35 4.46 -6.33
N LEU A 9 15.51 3.90 -5.45
CA LEU A 9 14.09 4.21 -5.40
C LEU A 9 13.80 5.42 -4.51
N LYS A 10 12.76 6.17 -4.88
CA LYS A 10 12.13 7.19 -4.03
C LYS A 10 10.69 6.80 -3.75
N ILE A 11 10.28 6.85 -2.50
CA ILE A 11 8.92 6.59 -2.06
C ILE A 11 8.33 7.90 -1.56
N LYS A 12 7.26 8.36 -2.22
CA LYS A 12 6.52 9.57 -1.87
C LYS A 12 5.12 9.20 -1.41
N TRP A 13 4.71 9.75 -0.27
CA TRP A 13 3.33 9.64 0.18
C TRP A 13 2.46 10.71 -0.50
N LEU A 14 1.35 10.32 -1.06
CA LEU A 14 0.41 11.20 -1.77
C LEU A 14 -0.80 11.60 -0.89
N GLY A 15 -0.79 11.18 0.37
CA GLY A 15 -1.91 11.29 1.29
C GLY A 15 -2.71 10.00 1.40
N GLN A 16 -3.46 9.84 2.50
CA GLN A 16 -4.28 8.67 2.81
C GLN A 16 -3.49 7.35 2.67
N SER A 17 -3.83 6.50 1.71
CA SER A 17 -3.08 5.28 1.36
C SER A 17 -2.34 5.39 0.03
N GLY A 18 -2.30 6.59 -0.57
CA GLY A 18 -1.68 6.83 -1.86
C GLY A 18 -0.15 6.91 -1.78
N PHE A 19 0.54 6.17 -2.64
CA PHE A 19 1.99 6.23 -2.76
C PHE A 19 2.46 6.26 -4.21
N LYS A 20 3.59 6.94 -4.43
CA LYS A 20 4.37 6.89 -5.67
C LYS A 20 5.75 6.32 -5.35
N ILE A 21 6.14 5.31 -6.10
CA ILE A 21 7.48 4.73 -6.07
C ILE A 21 8.14 5.05 -7.40
N SER A 22 9.24 5.78 -7.36
CA SER A 22 9.99 6.23 -8.54
C SER A 22 11.39 5.65 -8.55
N GLY A 23 11.78 5.06 -9.66
CA GLY A 23 13.08 4.50 -9.98
C GLY A 23 13.20 4.36 -11.50
N LYS A 24 13.71 3.24 -12.00
CA LYS A 24 13.66 2.90 -13.45
C LYS A 24 12.24 2.78 -13.97
N LYS A 25 11.29 2.52 -13.06
CA LYS A 25 9.86 2.47 -13.31
C LYS A 25 9.12 3.37 -12.32
N THR A 26 8.01 3.94 -12.78
CA THR A 26 7.10 4.72 -11.93
C THR A 26 5.88 3.87 -11.59
N ILE A 27 5.69 3.62 -10.29
CA ILE A 27 4.60 2.82 -9.74
C ILE A 27 3.74 3.71 -8.85
N TYR A 28 2.44 3.68 -9.06
CA TYR A 28 1.48 4.30 -8.15
C TYR A 28 0.67 3.24 -7.45
N ILE A 29 0.39 3.46 -6.17
CA ILE A 29 -0.49 2.63 -5.36
C ILE A 29 -1.59 3.54 -4.82
N ASP A 30 -2.85 3.17 -5.01
CA ASP A 30 -4.04 3.90 -4.57
C ASP A 30 -3.98 5.42 -4.86
N PRO A 31 -3.77 5.85 -6.13
CA PRO A 31 -3.48 7.24 -6.48
C PRO A 31 -4.75 8.11 -6.46
N VAL A 32 -5.14 8.57 -5.26
CA VAL A 32 -6.24 9.52 -5.06
C VAL A 32 -5.69 10.90 -4.71
N ASN A 33 -6.25 11.95 -5.32
CA ASN A 33 -5.78 13.33 -5.21
C ASN A 33 -4.29 13.51 -5.59
N ALA A 34 -3.78 12.64 -6.45
CA ALA A 34 -2.41 12.70 -6.89
C ALA A 34 -2.23 13.91 -7.83
N GLU A 35 -1.59 14.97 -7.34
CA GLU A 35 -1.23 16.15 -8.16
C GLU A 35 -0.02 15.90 -9.06
N GLU A 36 0.45 14.66 -9.10
CA GLU A 36 1.63 14.22 -9.84
C GLU A 36 1.42 14.32 -11.35
N THR A 37 2.50 14.65 -12.04
CA THR A 37 2.53 14.76 -13.51
C THR A 37 3.25 13.60 -14.19
N ASP A 38 4.05 12.84 -13.43
CA ASP A 38 4.81 11.72 -13.97
C ASP A 38 3.88 10.58 -14.38
N LYS A 39 4.09 10.07 -15.57
CA LYS A 39 3.28 8.98 -16.11
C LYS A 39 3.68 7.64 -15.51
N ALA A 40 2.66 6.86 -15.15
CA ALA A 40 2.82 5.55 -14.52
C ALA A 40 3.27 4.48 -15.54
N ASP A 41 4.20 3.63 -15.13
CA ASP A 41 4.40 2.32 -15.75
C ASP A 41 3.41 1.30 -15.18
N TYR A 42 3.17 1.38 -13.86
CA TYR A 42 2.25 0.50 -13.13
C TYR A 42 1.34 1.32 -12.22
N ILE A 43 0.07 0.93 -12.13
CA ILE A 43 -0.90 1.45 -11.18
C ILE A 43 -1.52 0.26 -10.45
N LEU A 44 -1.37 0.24 -9.13
CA LEU A 44 -1.94 -0.78 -8.26
C LEU A 44 -3.10 -0.15 -7.49
N VAL A 45 -4.25 -0.82 -7.45
CA VAL A 45 -5.39 -0.37 -6.65
C VAL A 45 -5.83 -1.49 -5.73
N THR A 46 -5.81 -1.24 -4.42
CA THR A 46 -6.08 -2.26 -3.40
C THR A 46 -7.55 -2.67 -3.38
N HIS A 47 -8.46 -1.72 -3.53
CA HIS A 47 -9.91 -1.92 -3.55
C HIS A 47 -10.66 -0.68 -4.08
N SER A 48 -11.97 -0.77 -4.22
CA SER A 48 -12.78 0.24 -4.94
C SER A 48 -13.36 1.37 -4.09
N HIS A 49 -12.97 1.53 -2.83
CA HIS A 49 -13.39 2.70 -2.03
C HIS A 49 -12.79 3.99 -2.60
N ARG A 50 -13.54 5.09 -2.47
CA ARG A 50 -13.23 6.38 -3.12
C ARG A 50 -11.94 7.05 -2.66
N ASP A 51 -11.42 6.65 -1.52
CA ASP A 51 -10.15 7.12 -0.95
C ASP A 51 -8.93 6.29 -1.38
N HIS A 52 -9.17 5.23 -2.18
CA HIS A 52 -8.15 4.38 -2.80
C HIS A 52 -8.26 4.36 -4.33
N PHE A 53 -9.44 4.68 -4.85
CA PHE A 53 -9.75 4.54 -6.27
C PHE A 53 -10.37 5.82 -6.84
N SER A 54 -9.63 6.51 -7.70
CA SER A 54 -10.07 7.67 -8.47
C SER A 54 -9.83 7.45 -9.96
N PRO A 55 -10.88 7.14 -10.76
CA PRO A 55 -10.73 7.01 -12.20
C PRO A 55 -10.12 8.25 -12.85
N LYS A 56 -10.46 9.45 -12.36
CA LYS A 56 -9.95 10.72 -12.87
C LYS A 56 -8.44 10.84 -12.67
N ASP A 57 -7.93 10.46 -11.49
CA ASP A 57 -6.50 10.55 -11.19
C ASP A 57 -5.72 9.48 -11.97
N ILE A 58 -6.28 8.26 -12.08
CA ILE A 58 -5.71 7.19 -12.90
C ILE A 58 -5.59 7.64 -14.37
N GLU A 59 -6.64 8.23 -14.92
CA GLU A 59 -6.63 8.73 -16.31
C GLU A 59 -5.54 9.78 -16.52
N ARG A 60 -5.34 10.67 -15.54
CA ARG A 60 -4.33 11.73 -15.60
C ARG A 60 -2.91 11.19 -15.61
N ILE A 61 -2.60 10.17 -14.82
CA ILE A 61 -1.23 9.63 -14.66
C ILE A 61 -0.92 8.47 -15.61
N LYS A 62 -1.94 7.80 -16.19
CA LYS A 62 -1.69 6.69 -17.13
C LYS A 62 -1.12 7.16 -18.47
N LYS A 63 -0.47 6.25 -19.16
CA LYS A 63 -0.06 6.27 -20.56
C LYS A 63 -0.53 5.00 -21.26
N ASN A 64 -0.46 4.91 -22.57
CA ASN A 64 -0.94 3.74 -23.33
C ASN A 64 -0.30 2.42 -22.89
N SER A 65 0.94 2.46 -22.42
CA SER A 65 1.66 1.26 -21.93
C SER A 65 1.51 0.98 -20.44
N THR A 66 0.72 1.76 -19.71
CA THR A 66 0.51 1.55 -18.28
C THR A 66 -0.23 0.24 -18.03
N ILE A 67 0.30 -0.58 -17.12
CA ILE A 67 -0.38 -1.78 -16.64
C ILE A 67 -1.07 -1.44 -15.33
N ILE A 68 -2.40 -1.61 -15.31
CA ILE A 68 -3.20 -1.44 -14.10
C ILE A 68 -3.46 -2.81 -13.48
N ILE A 69 -3.27 -2.94 -12.17
CA ILE A 69 -3.41 -4.18 -11.41
C ILE A 69 -4.38 -3.94 -10.28
N SER A 70 -5.48 -4.67 -10.23
CA SER A 70 -6.49 -4.50 -9.19
C SER A 70 -7.49 -5.66 -9.15
N ARG A 71 -8.45 -5.54 -8.25
CA ARG A 71 -9.61 -6.43 -8.12
C ARG A 71 -10.61 -6.22 -9.28
N SER A 72 -11.48 -7.22 -9.48
CA SER A 72 -12.47 -7.22 -10.55
C SER A 72 -13.47 -6.06 -10.47
N ASP A 73 -13.84 -5.61 -9.28
CA ASP A 73 -14.77 -4.50 -9.07
C ASP A 73 -14.18 -3.14 -9.49
N VAL A 74 -12.88 -2.95 -9.36
CA VAL A 74 -12.15 -1.80 -9.91
C VAL A 74 -12.04 -1.92 -11.43
N ALA A 75 -11.69 -3.10 -11.93
CA ALA A 75 -11.58 -3.35 -13.37
C ALA A 75 -12.88 -3.05 -14.11
N ALA A 76 -14.03 -3.44 -13.54
CA ALA A 76 -15.35 -3.16 -14.10
C ALA A 76 -15.68 -1.66 -14.25
N LYS A 77 -15.03 -0.80 -13.45
CA LYS A 77 -15.26 0.66 -13.46
C LYS A 77 -14.28 1.43 -14.38
N LEU A 78 -13.11 0.83 -14.68
CA LEU A 78 -12.08 1.54 -15.45
C LEU A 78 -12.21 1.36 -16.96
N GLY A 79 -12.73 0.23 -17.41
CA GLY A 79 -12.57 -0.15 -18.81
C GLY A 79 -11.09 -0.34 -19.20
N GLY A 80 -10.80 -1.07 -20.25
CA GLY A 80 -9.44 -1.23 -20.76
C GLY A 80 -8.63 -2.35 -20.13
N GLN A 81 -7.31 -2.28 -20.21
CA GLN A 81 -6.42 -3.37 -19.81
C GLN A 81 -6.10 -3.33 -18.32
N VAL A 82 -6.96 -3.95 -17.51
CA VAL A 82 -6.69 -4.19 -16.10
C VAL A 82 -6.33 -5.66 -15.88
N ARG A 83 -5.20 -5.91 -15.25
CA ARG A 83 -4.85 -7.22 -14.73
C ARG A 83 -5.61 -7.48 -13.45
N ILE A 84 -6.62 -8.34 -13.53
CA ILE A 84 -7.42 -8.72 -12.37
C ILE A 84 -6.61 -9.68 -11.50
N VAL A 85 -6.58 -9.41 -10.20
CA VAL A 85 -5.91 -10.22 -9.20
C VAL A 85 -6.83 -10.59 -8.04
N ASN A 86 -6.54 -11.72 -7.41
CA ASN A 86 -7.15 -12.21 -6.18
C ASN A 86 -6.10 -12.30 -5.08
N GLN A 87 -6.53 -12.53 -3.85
CA GLN A 87 -5.61 -12.80 -2.74
C GLN A 87 -4.74 -14.03 -3.04
N GLY A 88 -3.43 -13.91 -2.81
CA GLY A 88 -2.45 -14.98 -3.04
C GLY A 88 -1.91 -15.06 -4.46
N ASP A 89 -2.40 -14.25 -5.40
CA ASP A 89 -1.87 -14.24 -6.76
C ASP A 89 -0.44 -13.72 -6.81
N TYR A 90 0.34 -14.25 -7.74
CA TYR A 90 1.71 -13.83 -8.02
C TYR A 90 1.86 -13.44 -9.48
N LEU A 91 2.30 -12.21 -9.72
CA LEU A 91 2.60 -11.67 -11.04
C LEU A 91 4.10 -11.47 -11.18
N ASN A 92 4.69 -12.08 -12.20
CA ASN A 92 6.06 -11.80 -12.63
C ASN A 92 6.00 -10.99 -13.92
N LEU A 93 6.19 -9.69 -13.80
CA LEU A 93 6.24 -8.74 -14.90
C LEU A 93 7.69 -8.35 -15.15
N HIS A 94 8.00 -7.91 -16.36
CA HIS A 94 9.39 -7.76 -16.83
C HIS A 94 10.35 -7.06 -15.82
N ASN A 95 9.90 -6.04 -15.09
CA ASN A 95 10.74 -5.24 -14.19
C ASN A 95 10.22 -5.18 -12.74
N ILE A 96 9.18 -5.97 -12.43
CA ILE A 96 8.51 -5.94 -11.14
C ILE A 96 7.86 -7.30 -10.87
N LYS A 97 7.94 -7.76 -9.64
CA LYS A 97 7.15 -8.90 -9.17
C LYS A 97 6.16 -8.41 -8.13
N ILE A 98 4.95 -8.93 -8.17
CA ILE A 98 3.89 -8.52 -7.27
C ILE A 98 3.23 -9.77 -6.70
N LYS A 99 3.17 -9.85 -5.37
CA LYS A 99 2.35 -10.82 -4.66
C LYS A 99 1.20 -10.09 -3.99
N THR A 100 -0.01 -10.57 -4.17
CA THR A 100 -1.18 -10.04 -3.47
C THR A 100 -1.35 -10.72 -2.13
N ILE A 101 -1.60 -9.94 -1.11
CA ILE A 101 -1.80 -10.38 0.28
C ILE A 101 -3.25 -10.11 0.68
N ALA A 102 -3.79 -10.90 1.60
CA ALA A 102 -5.10 -10.66 2.17
C ALA A 102 -5.16 -9.30 2.87
N ALA A 103 -6.25 -8.55 2.67
CA ALA A 103 -6.54 -7.32 3.36
C ALA A 103 -8.03 -7.28 3.70
N TYR A 104 -8.36 -7.31 5.00
CA TYR A 104 -9.75 -7.34 5.46
C TYR A 104 -9.87 -6.97 6.95
N ASN A 105 -11.11 -6.68 7.37
CA ASN A 105 -11.43 -6.49 8.79
C ASN A 105 -11.86 -7.82 9.45
N ILE A 106 -11.47 -8.01 10.71
CA ILE A 106 -11.91 -9.15 11.54
C ILE A 106 -13.29 -8.83 12.16
N ASP A 107 -13.36 -7.76 12.93
CA ASP A 107 -14.57 -7.41 13.72
C ASP A 107 -15.22 -6.08 13.27
N LYS A 108 -14.85 -5.56 12.10
CA LYS A 108 -15.42 -4.33 11.53
C LYS A 108 -16.13 -4.63 10.21
N PRO A 109 -17.23 -3.94 9.86
CA PRO A 109 -18.04 -4.29 8.69
C PRO A 109 -17.52 -3.71 7.37
N PHE A 110 -16.45 -2.93 7.37
CA PHE A 110 -16.07 -2.04 6.25
C PHE A 110 -15.34 -2.77 5.13
N HIS A 111 -14.40 -3.67 5.47
CA HIS A 111 -13.58 -4.40 4.51
C HIS A 111 -13.76 -5.90 4.69
N LYS A 112 -14.75 -6.45 3.96
CA LYS A 112 -15.01 -7.90 4.00
C LYS A 112 -13.85 -8.68 3.37
N ARG A 113 -13.59 -9.89 3.91
CA ARG A 113 -12.59 -10.81 3.34
C ARG A 113 -12.84 -11.01 1.85
N ALA A 114 -11.76 -11.08 1.06
CA ALA A 114 -11.73 -11.22 -0.38
C ALA A 114 -12.24 -10.02 -1.20
N LEU A 115 -12.56 -8.87 -0.61
CA LEU A 115 -12.90 -7.65 -1.36
C LEU A 115 -11.69 -6.75 -1.61
N GLY A 116 -10.70 -6.71 -0.71
CA GLY A 116 -9.47 -5.95 -0.84
C GLY A 116 -8.24 -6.83 -0.92
N VAL A 117 -7.13 -6.24 -1.34
CA VAL A 117 -5.80 -6.86 -1.33
C VAL A 117 -4.76 -5.86 -0.86
N GLY A 118 -3.74 -6.35 -0.16
CA GLY A 118 -2.46 -5.69 -0.04
C GLY A 118 -1.52 -6.16 -1.14
N PHE A 119 -0.39 -5.47 -1.31
CA PHE A 119 0.61 -5.80 -2.31
C PHE A 119 1.99 -5.93 -1.68
N ILE A 120 2.71 -7.01 -1.97
CA ILE A 120 4.16 -7.08 -1.82
C ILE A 120 4.76 -6.88 -3.21
N ILE A 121 5.58 -5.85 -3.34
CA ILE A 121 6.15 -5.37 -4.60
C ILE A 121 7.66 -5.56 -4.54
N GLU A 122 8.21 -6.38 -5.43
CA GLU A 122 9.66 -6.50 -5.62
C GLU A 122 10.08 -5.71 -6.85
N VAL A 123 10.88 -4.67 -6.65
CA VAL A 123 11.37 -3.76 -7.70
C VAL A 123 12.78 -3.28 -7.33
N GLU A 124 13.72 -3.33 -8.28
CA GLU A 124 15.11 -2.86 -8.10
C GLU A 124 15.77 -3.39 -6.80
N ASP A 125 15.64 -4.70 -6.57
CA ASP A 125 16.15 -5.43 -5.39
C ASP A 125 15.59 -4.94 -4.05
N LYS A 126 14.47 -4.24 -4.06
CA LYS A 126 13.72 -3.81 -2.87
C LYS A 126 12.37 -4.49 -2.81
N LYS A 127 11.95 -4.80 -1.59
CA LYS A 127 10.66 -5.42 -1.29
C LYS A 127 9.81 -4.47 -0.45
N ILE A 128 8.69 -4.03 -1.00
CA ILE A 128 7.80 -3.05 -0.39
C ILE A 128 6.44 -3.72 -0.15
N TYR A 129 5.95 -3.70 1.08
CA TYR A 129 4.62 -4.16 1.44
C TYR A 129 3.69 -2.96 1.63
N HIS A 130 2.62 -2.92 0.86
CA HIS A 130 1.48 -2.01 1.07
C HIS A 130 0.30 -2.81 1.59
N ALA A 131 -0.11 -2.55 2.82
CA ALA A 131 -1.10 -3.38 3.49
C ALA A 131 -2.52 -3.25 2.91
N GLY A 132 -2.84 -2.13 2.25
CA GLY A 132 -4.21 -1.77 1.94
C GLY A 132 -5.00 -1.50 3.22
N ASP A 133 -6.33 -1.57 3.11
CA ASP A 133 -7.20 -1.40 4.26
C ASP A 133 -7.45 -2.76 4.94
N THR A 134 -6.84 -2.92 6.09
CA THR A 134 -6.87 -4.18 6.84
C THR A 134 -6.78 -3.96 8.34
N ASP A 135 -7.29 -4.92 9.11
CA ASP A 135 -6.93 -5.11 10.51
C ASP A 135 -5.62 -5.91 10.60
N TYR A 136 -5.11 -6.13 11.83
CA TYR A 136 -4.06 -7.10 12.06
C TYR A 136 -4.65 -8.51 11.89
N ILE A 137 -4.31 -9.17 10.80
CA ILE A 137 -4.87 -10.46 10.40
C ILE A 137 -3.86 -11.60 10.59
N PRO A 138 -4.31 -12.85 10.81
CA PRO A 138 -3.41 -13.99 11.03
C PRO A 138 -2.42 -14.23 9.89
N GLU A 139 -2.79 -13.89 8.65
CA GLU A 139 -1.92 -14.01 7.49
C GLU A 139 -0.62 -13.20 7.61
N MET A 140 -0.58 -12.15 8.43
CA MET A 140 0.64 -11.37 8.70
C MET A 140 1.70 -12.15 9.50
N GLU A 141 1.32 -13.27 10.11
CA GLU A 141 2.22 -14.16 10.86
C GLU A 141 2.92 -15.19 9.94
N ILE A 142 2.53 -15.28 8.66
CA ILE A 142 3.13 -16.21 7.69
C ILE A 142 4.49 -15.68 7.24
N LYS A 143 5.55 -16.11 7.92
CA LYS A 143 6.92 -15.60 7.69
C LYS A 143 7.41 -15.72 6.27
N SER A 144 7.02 -16.77 5.54
CA SER A 144 7.42 -16.95 4.14
C SER A 144 6.93 -15.84 3.22
N ASP A 145 5.81 -15.21 3.55
CA ASP A 145 5.22 -14.14 2.76
C ASP A 145 5.92 -12.79 3.02
N PHE A 146 6.35 -12.58 4.26
CA PHE A 146 6.91 -11.32 4.72
C PHE A 146 8.42 -11.35 4.95
N SER A 147 9.14 -12.32 4.41
CA SER A 147 10.60 -12.36 4.52
C SER A 147 11.24 -11.16 3.80
N ASP A 148 12.21 -10.53 4.47
CA ASP A 148 13.08 -9.49 3.89
C ASP A 148 12.35 -8.24 3.36
N ILE A 149 11.26 -7.83 4.02
CA ILE A 149 10.55 -6.60 3.67
C ILE A 149 11.47 -5.39 4.00
N ASP A 150 11.79 -4.59 2.97
CA ASP A 150 12.54 -3.35 3.15
C ASP A 150 11.65 -2.25 3.73
N VAL A 151 10.43 -2.09 3.19
CA VAL A 151 9.47 -1.07 3.65
C VAL A 151 8.09 -1.67 3.82
N ALA A 152 7.44 -1.41 4.96
CA ALA A 152 6.02 -1.72 5.17
C ALA A 152 5.21 -0.44 5.34
N LEU A 153 4.17 -0.27 4.52
CA LEU A 153 3.21 0.83 4.54
C LEU A 153 1.95 0.32 5.25
N LEU A 154 1.71 0.80 6.48
CA LEU A 154 0.72 0.23 7.38
C LEU A 154 -0.33 1.29 7.80
N PRO A 155 -1.64 1.01 7.67
CA PRO A 155 -2.67 1.93 8.10
C PRO A 155 -2.72 2.05 9.62
N VAL A 156 -2.93 3.28 10.14
CA VAL A 156 -2.98 3.58 11.58
C VAL A 156 -4.26 4.31 12.02
N GLY A 157 -5.20 4.53 11.09
CA GLY A 157 -6.37 5.38 11.30
C GLY A 157 -7.42 4.86 12.28
N GLY A 158 -7.46 3.57 12.56
CA GLY A 158 -8.23 2.94 13.64
C GLY A 158 -9.69 2.60 13.31
N THR A 159 -10.48 3.52 12.76
CA THR A 159 -11.92 3.30 12.55
C THR A 159 -12.19 2.22 11.50
N TYR A 160 -11.55 2.31 10.37
CA TYR A 160 -11.78 1.41 9.22
C TYR A 160 -10.70 0.33 9.09
N THR A 161 -9.56 0.56 9.71
CA THR A 161 -8.35 -0.25 9.58
C THR A 161 -7.72 -0.49 10.94
N MET A 162 -6.49 -0.99 10.97
CA MET A 162 -5.68 -1.04 12.20
C MET A 162 -5.60 0.33 12.85
N ASN A 163 -5.67 0.37 14.16
CA ASN A 163 -5.23 1.52 14.96
C ASN A 163 -3.70 1.46 15.16
N ALA A 164 -3.13 2.50 15.79
CA ALA A 164 -1.69 2.61 16.00
C ALA A 164 -1.07 1.41 16.75
N LYS A 165 -1.80 0.80 17.70
CA LYS A 165 -1.31 -0.37 18.46
C LYS A 165 -1.32 -1.63 17.60
N GLU A 166 -2.38 -1.84 16.84
CA GLU A 166 -2.51 -2.98 15.92
C GLU A 166 -1.49 -2.89 14.80
N ALA A 167 -1.29 -1.71 14.22
CA ALA A 167 -0.27 -1.47 13.20
C ALA A 167 1.16 -1.68 13.74
N ALA A 168 1.44 -1.26 14.98
CA ALA A 168 2.73 -1.54 15.60
C ALA A 168 2.92 -3.04 15.85
N LYS A 169 1.85 -3.76 16.26
CA LYS A 169 1.89 -5.24 16.35
C LYS A 169 2.21 -5.85 14.99
N ALA A 170 1.58 -5.38 13.91
CA ALA A 170 1.86 -5.84 12.55
C ALA A 170 3.32 -5.59 12.16
N ALA A 171 3.84 -4.37 12.39
CA ALA A 171 5.25 -4.05 12.12
C ALA A 171 6.20 -4.96 12.92
N ASN A 172 5.95 -5.17 14.20
CA ASN A 172 6.78 -6.02 15.08
C ASN A 172 6.72 -7.52 14.71
N THR A 173 5.62 -7.95 14.07
CA THR A 173 5.46 -9.32 13.55
C THR A 173 6.17 -9.50 12.22
N ILE A 174 5.97 -8.59 11.26
CA ILE A 174 6.55 -8.60 9.92
C ILE A 174 8.05 -8.31 9.96
N LYS A 175 8.48 -7.42 10.86
CA LYS A 175 9.86 -6.95 11.03
C LYS A 175 10.47 -6.37 9.75
N PRO A 176 9.83 -5.39 9.12
CA PRO A 176 10.43 -4.70 7.99
C PRO A 176 11.65 -3.88 8.45
N LYS A 177 12.55 -3.51 7.55
CA LYS A 177 13.64 -2.58 7.89
C LYS A 177 13.10 -1.18 8.21
N ILE A 178 12.08 -0.74 7.45
CA ILE A 178 11.44 0.57 7.61
C ILE A 178 9.91 0.36 7.66
N ALA A 179 9.24 1.00 8.61
CA ALA A 179 7.78 1.05 8.68
C ALA A 179 7.28 2.49 8.49
N ILE A 180 6.26 2.67 7.65
CA ILE A 180 5.67 3.97 7.34
C ILE A 180 4.18 3.90 7.68
N PRO A 181 3.67 4.74 8.62
CA PRO A 181 2.26 4.83 8.88
C PRO A 181 1.53 5.54 7.73
N MET A 182 0.36 5.06 7.37
CA MET A 182 -0.53 5.63 6.37
C MET A 182 -1.99 5.65 6.84
N HIS A 183 -2.91 6.10 6.00
CA HIS A 183 -4.36 6.13 6.24
C HIS A 183 -4.73 6.95 7.49
N TYR A 184 -4.20 8.17 7.57
CA TYR A 184 -4.48 9.14 8.62
C TYR A 184 -4.44 10.58 8.08
N GLY A 185 -5.02 11.51 8.83
CA GLY A 185 -4.89 12.96 8.58
C GLY A 185 -5.89 13.56 7.59
N SER A 186 -6.76 12.74 6.98
CA SER A 186 -7.83 13.24 6.09
C SER A 186 -9.21 12.73 6.49
N ILE A 187 -9.53 11.47 6.23
CA ILE A 187 -10.86 10.89 6.52
C ILE A 187 -10.94 10.42 7.97
N VAL A 188 -9.89 9.84 8.49
CA VAL A 188 -9.81 9.22 9.82
C VAL A 188 -8.38 9.27 10.32
N GLY A 189 -8.22 9.16 11.63
CA GLY A 189 -6.91 9.24 12.26
C GLY A 189 -6.28 10.62 12.19
N THR A 190 -5.15 10.75 12.85
CA THR A 190 -4.42 12.01 12.97
C THR A 190 -2.91 11.75 13.01
N LYS A 191 -2.11 12.78 12.94
CA LYS A 191 -0.65 12.70 13.18
C LYS A 191 -0.31 12.11 14.55
N LYS A 192 -1.22 12.24 15.56
CA LYS A 192 -1.01 11.62 16.88
C LYS A 192 -0.98 10.09 16.77
N ASP A 193 -1.78 9.50 15.87
CA ASP A 193 -1.81 8.06 15.65
C ASP A 193 -0.51 7.58 14.98
N ALA A 194 0.00 8.32 14.00
CA ALA A 194 1.31 8.04 13.40
C ALA A 194 2.46 8.15 14.41
N ASN A 195 2.44 9.17 15.29
CA ASN A 195 3.42 9.29 16.37
C ASN A 195 3.29 8.15 17.38
N LYS A 196 2.06 7.76 17.73
CA LYS A 196 1.80 6.65 18.65
C LYS A 196 2.27 5.32 18.07
N PHE A 197 2.07 5.11 16.78
CA PHE A 197 2.65 3.96 16.05
C PHE A 197 4.17 3.93 16.20
N LYS A 198 4.86 5.06 15.94
CA LYS A 198 6.31 5.18 16.06
C LYS A 198 6.83 4.86 17.47
N GLU A 199 6.09 5.26 18.51
CA GLU A 199 6.45 4.96 19.91
C GLU A 199 6.35 3.47 20.25
N LEU A 200 5.43 2.73 19.60
CA LEU A 200 5.10 1.34 19.92
C LEU A 200 5.85 0.31 19.06
N VAL A 201 6.39 0.72 17.93
CA VAL A 201 7.19 -0.14 17.06
C VAL A 201 8.54 -0.43 17.72
N ASP A 202 9.00 -1.68 17.59
CA ASP A 202 10.30 -2.13 18.09
C ASP A 202 11.44 -1.24 17.57
N LYS A 203 12.39 -0.91 18.43
CA LYS A 203 13.52 0.00 18.11
C LYS A 203 14.45 -0.54 17.03
N SER A 204 14.40 -1.82 16.73
CA SER A 204 15.15 -2.43 15.62
C SER A 204 14.56 -2.07 14.24
N ILE A 205 13.33 -1.54 14.19
CA ILE A 205 12.62 -1.12 12.97
C ILE A 205 12.67 0.40 12.88
N GLN A 206 13.20 0.92 11.79
CA GLN A 206 13.16 2.36 11.52
C GLN A 206 11.72 2.79 11.21
N VAL A 207 11.22 3.83 11.86
CA VAL A 207 9.88 4.39 11.55
C VAL A 207 10.01 5.76 10.93
N GLU A 208 9.52 5.91 9.70
CA GLU A 208 9.49 7.16 8.94
C GLU A 208 8.04 7.66 8.80
N ILE A 209 7.77 8.88 9.28
CA ILE A 209 6.49 9.57 9.10
C ILE A 209 6.68 10.56 7.95
N LEU A 210 6.05 10.26 6.81
CA LEU A 210 6.09 11.11 5.62
C LEU A 210 4.95 12.16 5.68
N GLU A 211 5.25 13.42 5.30
CA GLU A 211 4.30 14.55 5.31
C GLU A 211 4.49 15.47 4.08
#